data_1446949be9890bf0ee16e7c03e960ecf
#
_entry.id   1446949be9890bf0ee16e7c03e960ecf
#
_cell.length_a   1.000
_cell.length_b   1.000
_cell.length_c   1.000
_cell.angle_alpha   90.00
_cell.angle_beta   90.00
_cell.angle_gamma   90.00
#
_symmetry.space_group_name_H-M   'P 1'
#
loop_
_entity.id
_entity.type
_entity.pdbx_description
1 polymer ?
#
loop_
_entity_poly.entity_id
_entity_poly.type
_entity_poly.pdbx_seq_one_letter_code
_entity_poly.pdbx_strand_id
1 'polypeptide(L)'
;GAQSMRAYMRGALMAGIMASHLRRLGYSSRVHSNAYSEVLHLPAMLMAGLGELSRIGELVLNPFIGPRSKSVVFTTELPLAADKPIDFGLQATCNMCLKCARECPCNAIPFGPKVMFNGYEMWKPDVEKCGRYRLTNSKGSACGRCMKTCPYNREDLVESERLLWLSIEVPQARRALVDYDD
;
A
#
# COMPACT_ATOMS: atom_id res chain seq x y z
N GLY A 1 -12.85 -3.98 -9.38
CA GLY A 1 -12.36 -5.19 -10.06
C GLY A 1 -11.54 -4.89 -11.31
N ALA A 2 -12.17 -4.47 -12.41
CA ALA A 2 -11.50 -4.35 -13.72
C ALA A 2 -10.26 -3.43 -13.70
N GLN A 3 -10.34 -2.26 -13.08
CA GLN A 3 -9.18 -1.34 -12.98
C GLN A 3 -7.99 -1.96 -12.22
N SER A 4 -8.25 -2.70 -11.15
CA SER A 4 -7.18 -3.40 -10.42
C SER A 4 -6.51 -4.45 -11.30
N MET A 5 -7.28 -5.23 -12.06
CA MET A 5 -6.73 -6.23 -12.98
C MET A 5 -5.90 -5.58 -14.08
N ARG A 6 -6.38 -4.49 -14.67
CA ARG A 6 -5.60 -3.72 -15.65
C ARG A 6 -4.27 -3.22 -15.09
N ALA A 7 -4.27 -2.73 -13.85
CA ALA A 7 -3.05 -2.27 -13.19
C ALA A 7 -2.06 -3.41 -12.94
N TYR A 8 -2.53 -4.58 -12.48
CA TYR A 8 -1.67 -5.76 -12.32
C TYR A 8 -1.10 -6.25 -13.65
N MET A 9 -1.92 -6.31 -14.70
CA MET A 9 -1.46 -6.73 -16.02
C MET A 9 -0.41 -5.77 -16.59
N ARG A 10 -0.64 -4.46 -16.48
CA ARG A 10 0.33 -3.44 -16.93
C ARG A 10 1.65 -3.55 -16.15
N GLY A 11 1.59 -3.70 -14.82
CA GLY A 11 2.77 -3.89 -14.00
C GLY A 11 3.55 -5.14 -14.40
N ALA A 12 2.88 -6.28 -14.56
CA ALA A 12 3.53 -7.53 -14.97
C ALA A 12 4.18 -7.41 -16.36
N LEU A 13 3.51 -6.75 -17.31
CA LEU A 13 4.06 -6.49 -18.65
C LEU A 13 5.32 -5.62 -18.57
N MET A 14 5.26 -4.50 -17.86
CA MET A 14 6.40 -3.60 -17.71
C MET A 14 7.59 -4.30 -17.07
N ALA A 15 7.37 -5.03 -15.95
CA ALA A 15 8.42 -5.79 -15.29
C ALA A 15 8.99 -6.90 -16.20
N GLY A 16 8.15 -7.55 -16.99
CA GLY A 16 8.55 -8.55 -17.96
C GLY A 16 9.48 -7.99 -19.04
N ILE A 17 9.15 -6.80 -19.57
CA ILE A 17 9.98 -6.11 -20.55
C ILE A 17 11.33 -5.72 -19.94
N MET A 18 11.33 -5.12 -18.74
CA MET A 18 12.56 -4.74 -18.03
C MET A 18 13.44 -5.96 -17.73
N ALA A 19 12.85 -7.02 -17.19
CA ALA A 19 13.59 -8.25 -16.89
C ALA A 19 14.16 -8.89 -18.15
N SER A 20 13.42 -8.86 -19.28
CA SER A 20 13.93 -9.34 -20.57
C SER A 20 15.11 -8.50 -21.06
N HIS A 21 15.03 -7.19 -20.87
CA HIS A 21 16.14 -6.28 -21.24
C HIS A 21 17.39 -6.57 -20.41
N LEU A 22 17.25 -6.74 -19.09
CA LEU A 22 18.38 -7.06 -18.21
C LEU A 22 19.04 -8.40 -18.58
N ARG A 23 18.25 -9.42 -18.91
CA ARG A 23 18.79 -10.70 -19.37
C ARG A 23 19.58 -10.56 -20.68
N ARG A 24 19.14 -9.70 -21.59
CA ARG A 24 19.91 -9.40 -22.81
C ARG A 24 21.24 -8.68 -22.55
N LEU A 25 21.31 -7.94 -21.45
CA LEU A 25 22.54 -7.31 -20.98
C LEU A 25 23.47 -8.30 -20.20
N GLY A 26 23.04 -9.56 -20.04
CA GLY A 26 23.81 -10.58 -19.36
C GLY A 26 23.52 -10.76 -17.86
N TYR A 27 22.55 -10.01 -17.30
CA TYR A 27 22.18 -10.14 -15.90
C TYR A 27 20.97 -11.06 -15.73
N SER A 28 21.04 -11.99 -14.76
CA SER A 28 19.86 -12.78 -14.41
C SER A 28 18.76 -11.86 -13.88
N SER A 29 17.52 -12.17 -14.20
CA SER A 29 16.37 -11.38 -13.74
C SER A 29 15.10 -12.19 -13.73
N ARG A 30 14.31 -12.05 -12.65
CA ARG A 30 13.03 -12.73 -12.45
C ARG A 30 11.93 -11.75 -12.04
N VAL A 31 10.75 -11.90 -12.63
CA VAL A 31 9.55 -11.10 -12.30
C VAL A 31 8.73 -11.79 -11.24
N HIS A 32 8.28 -11.02 -10.25
CA HIS A 32 7.37 -11.40 -9.19
C HIS A 32 6.09 -10.59 -9.33
N SER A 33 5.07 -11.19 -9.91
CA SER A 33 3.77 -10.55 -10.11
C SER A 33 2.79 -10.93 -9.01
N ASN A 34 1.62 -10.29 -9.00
CA ASN A 34 0.55 -10.63 -8.05
C ASN A 34 0.08 -12.11 -8.14
N ALA A 35 0.18 -12.71 -9.32
CA ALA A 35 -0.23 -14.09 -9.53
C ALA A 35 0.85 -15.11 -9.14
N TYR A 36 2.10 -14.69 -9.19
CA TYR A 36 3.24 -15.56 -8.89
C TYR A 36 4.40 -14.73 -8.31
N SER A 37 4.65 -14.89 -7.03
CA SER A 37 5.71 -14.18 -6.32
C SER A 37 6.38 -15.08 -5.28
N GLU A 38 7.69 -15.03 -5.25
CA GLU A 38 8.54 -15.68 -4.23
C GLU A 38 9.11 -14.66 -3.25
N VAL A 39 8.77 -13.37 -3.43
CA VAL A 39 9.20 -12.28 -2.54
C VAL A 39 8.00 -11.56 -1.94
N LEU A 40 8.17 -11.05 -0.74
CA LEU A 40 7.18 -10.20 -0.09
C LEU A 40 7.28 -8.78 -0.67
N HIS A 41 6.21 -8.31 -1.30
CA HIS A 41 6.19 -6.99 -1.95
C HIS A 41 6.25 -5.84 -0.94
N LEU A 42 5.58 -5.96 0.22
CA LEU A 42 5.50 -4.87 1.20
C LEU A 42 6.87 -4.45 1.73
N PRO A 43 7.72 -5.36 2.25
CA PRO A 43 9.06 -4.99 2.67
C PRO A 43 9.90 -4.37 1.53
N ALA A 44 9.80 -4.92 0.31
CA ALA A 44 10.51 -4.39 -0.85
C ALA A 44 10.08 -2.94 -1.15
N MET A 45 8.78 -2.64 -1.09
CA MET A 45 8.27 -1.28 -1.29
C MET A 45 8.72 -0.31 -0.20
N LEU A 46 8.76 -0.76 1.06
CA LEU A 46 9.24 0.07 2.18
C LEU A 46 10.73 0.40 2.03
N MET A 47 11.53 -0.61 1.72
CA MET A 47 12.98 -0.43 1.51
C MET A 47 13.30 0.42 0.28
N ALA A 48 12.45 0.38 -0.75
CA ALA A 48 12.57 1.22 -1.94
C ALA A 48 12.01 2.65 -1.75
N GLY A 49 11.63 3.05 -0.54
CA GLY A 49 11.14 4.40 -0.28
C GLY A 49 9.84 4.76 -1.00
N LEU A 50 9.03 3.77 -1.38
CA LEU A 50 7.78 4.00 -2.12
C LEU A 50 6.62 4.43 -1.21
N GLY A 51 6.79 4.39 0.10
CA GLY A 51 5.79 4.81 1.06
C GLY A 51 5.98 4.18 2.44
N GLU A 52 4.99 4.34 3.29
CA GLU A 52 4.93 3.74 4.62
C GLU A 52 3.81 2.71 4.73
N LEU A 53 3.97 1.78 5.67
CA LEU A 53 2.96 0.76 5.95
C LEU A 53 1.77 1.38 6.70
N SER A 54 0.58 1.20 6.16
CA SER A 54 -0.66 1.74 6.75
C SER A 54 -1.30 0.80 7.78
N ARG A 55 -2.28 1.30 8.52
CA ARG A 55 -3.12 0.48 9.40
C ARG A 55 -3.94 -0.59 8.64
N ILE A 56 -4.14 -0.44 7.36
CA ILE A 56 -4.76 -1.49 6.53
C ILE A 56 -3.93 -2.79 6.59
N GLY A 57 -2.63 -2.67 6.92
CA GLY A 57 -1.74 -3.78 7.27
C GLY A 57 -1.06 -4.42 6.07
N GLU A 58 -1.76 -4.61 4.97
CA GLU A 58 -1.22 -5.22 3.74
C GLU A 58 -1.13 -4.20 2.60
N LEU A 59 -0.92 -2.93 2.95
CA LEU A 59 -0.88 -1.86 1.97
C LEU A 59 0.12 -0.78 2.39
N VAL A 60 1.08 -0.53 1.52
CA VAL A 60 1.97 0.62 1.58
C VAL A 60 1.26 1.82 0.96
N LEU A 61 1.19 2.93 1.68
CA LEU A 61 0.68 4.19 1.17
C LEU A 61 1.84 5.06 0.71
N ASN A 62 1.70 5.55 -0.50
CA ASN A 62 2.59 6.56 -1.06
C ASN A 62 2.08 7.96 -0.68
N PRO A 63 2.94 8.94 -0.36
CA PRO A 63 2.50 10.27 0.04
C PRO A 63 1.69 11.02 -1.03
N PHE A 64 1.90 10.72 -2.32
CA PHE A 64 1.25 11.43 -3.43
C PHE A 64 0.00 10.73 -3.98
N ILE A 65 0.00 9.40 -4.01
CA ILE A 65 -1.10 8.63 -4.62
C ILE A 65 -1.89 7.81 -3.59
N GLY A 66 -1.51 7.89 -2.32
CA GLY A 66 -2.15 7.15 -1.23
C GLY A 66 -2.15 5.63 -1.49
N PRO A 67 -3.29 4.96 -1.26
CA PRO A 67 -3.43 3.52 -1.46
C PRO A 67 -3.66 3.10 -2.92
N ARG A 68 -3.63 4.02 -3.89
CA ARG A 68 -4.02 3.78 -5.28
C ARG A 68 -2.92 3.19 -6.15
N SER A 69 -2.14 2.26 -5.62
CA SER A 69 -1.07 1.60 -6.34
C SER A 69 -1.25 0.08 -6.43
N LYS A 70 -0.55 -0.52 -7.36
CA LYS A 70 -0.32 -1.95 -7.47
C LYS A 70 1.16 -2.19 -7.71
N SER A 71 1.74 -3.07 -6.92
CA SER A 71 3.15 -3.38 -6.98
C SER A 71 3.44 -4.55 -7.90
N VAL A 72 4.58 -4.50 -8.53
CA VAL A 72 5.27 -5.63 -9.14
C VAL A 72 6.75 -5.50 -8.75
N VAL A 73 7.40 -6.61 -8.54
CA VAL A 73 8.82 -6.67 -8.19
C VAL A 73 9.54 -7.48 -9.25
N PHE A 74 10.76 -7.13 -9.53
CA PHE A 74 11.70 -8.04 -10.20
C PHE A 74 13.01 -8.08 -9.41
N THR A 75 13.62 -9.26 -9.37
CA THR A 75 14.93 -9.47 -8.79
C THR A 75 15.96 -9.58 -9.90
N THR A 76 17.18 -9.13 -9.66
CA THR A 76 18.27 -9.15 -10.64
C THR A 76 19.63 -9.19 -9.93
N GLU A 77 20.63 -9.69 -10.63
CA GLU A 77 22.04 -9.63 -10.22
C GLU A 77 22.73 -8.33 -10.63
N LEU A 78 22.03 -7.46 -11.38
CA LEU A 78 22.58 -6.14 -11.70
C LEU A 78 22.81 -5.34 -10.43
N PRO A 79 24.02 -4.84 -10.17
CA PRO A 79 24.27 -3.95 -9.06
C PRO A 79 23.47 -2.65 -9.24
N LEU A 80 22.57 -2.38 -8.30
CA LEU A 80 21.73 -1.19 -8.29
C LEU A 80 22.03 -0.35 -7.06
N ALA A 81 21.94 0.96 -7.18
CA ALA A 81 21.94 1.84 -6.03
C ALA A 81 20.66 1.61 -5.22
N ALA A 82 20.81 1.40 -3.93
CA ALA A 82 19.66 1.20 -3.04
C ALA A 82 19.03 2.54 -2.67
N ASP A 83 17.71 2.63 -2.77
CA ASP A 83 16.93 3.72 -2.21
C ASP A 83 16.88 3.61 -0.68
N LYS A 84 16.35 4.63 -0.02
CA LYS A 84 16.15 4.65 1.43
C LYS A 84 14.66 4.66 1.76
N PRO A 85 14.25 3.99 2.84
CA PRO A 85 12.90 4.15 3.38
C PRO A 85 12.57 5.62 3.63
N ILE A 86 11.31 5.98 3.45
CA ILE A 86 10.80 7.32 3.75
C ILE A 86 9.89 7.29 4.97
N ASP A 87 9.86 8.40 5.69
CA ASP A 87 8.90 8.66 6.77
C ASP A 87 8.23 10.01 6.47
N PHE A 88 6.92 9.98 6.21
CA PHE A 88 6.10 11.17 6.03
C PHE A 88 5.01 11.30 7.11
N GLY A 89 5.16 10.55 8.21
CA GLY A 89 4.29 10.60 9.37
C GLY A 89 2.98 9.84 9.23
N LEU A 90 2.87 8.93 8.28
CA LEU A 90 1.69 8.09 8.09
C LEU A 90 1.38 7.26 9.33
N GLN A 91 2.42 6.73 9.99
CA GLN A 91 2.25 5.89 11.19
C GLN A 91 1.51 6.64 12.31
N ALA A 92 1.90 7.89 12.56
CA ALA A 92 1.25 8.75 13.55
C ALA A 92 -0.20 9.06 13.14
N THR A 93 -0.43 9.39 11.87
CA THR A 93 -1.78 9.62 11.33
C THR A 93 -2.65 8.38 11.46
N CYS A 94 -2.16 7.20 11.12
CA CYS A 94 -2.88 5.94 11.24
C CYS A 94 -3.25 5.60 12.70
N ASN A 95 -2.42 5.98 13.68
CA ASN A 95 -2.73 5.80 15.09
C ASN A 95 -3.94 6.62 15.55
N MET A 96 -4.11 7.81 15.01
CA MET A 96 -5.21 8.71 15.36
C MET A 96 -6.49 8.45 14.56
N CYS A 97 -6.35 8.15 13.26
CA CYS A 97 -7.44 8.14 12.29
C CYS A 97 -8.43 7.00 12.51
N LEU A 98 -7.98 5.75 12.54
CA LEU A 98 -8.81 4.54 12.72
C LEU A 98 -9.96 4.34 11.70
N LYS A 99 -10.16 5.23 10.73
CA LYS A 99 -11.28 5.19 9.78
C LYS A 99 -11.38 3.85 9.04
N CYS A 100 -10.25 3.34 8.54
CA CYS A 100 -10.22 2.06 7.83
C CYS A 100 -10.69 0.89 8.72
N ALA A 101 -10.43 0.94 10.02
CA ALA A 101 -10.90 -0.07 10.98
C ALA A 101 -12.40 0.10 11.28
N ARG A 102 -12.86 1.35 11.52
CA ARG A 102 -14.30 1.66 11.77
C ARG A 102 -15.17 1.26 10.59
N GLU A 103 -14.72 1.55 9.38
CA GLU A 103 -15.45 1.32 8.14
C GLU A 103 -15.31 -0.10 7.57
N CYS A 104 -14.52 -0.95 8.20
CA CYS A 104 -14.34 -2.31 7.73
C CYS A 104 -15.61 -3.16 7.96
N PRO A 105 -16.32 -3.60 6.92
CA PRO A 105 -17.60 -4.27 7.08
C PRO A 105 -17.51 -5.66 7.72
N CYS A 106 -16.32 -6.21 7.84
CA CYS A 106 -16.08 -7.50 8.47
C CYS A 106 -15.13 -7.43 9.67
N ASN A 107 -14.82 -6.22 10.16
CA ASN A 107 -13.92 -6.01 11.30
C ASN A 107 -12.58 -6.74 11.15
N ALA A 108 -12.01 -6.72 9.96
CA ALA A 108 -10.74 -7.39 9.67
C ALA A 108 -9.51 -6.52 10.01
N ILE A 109 -9.69 -5.20 10.16
CA ILE A 109 -8.59 -4.28 10.44
C ILE A 109 -8.55 -3.99 11.94
N PRO A 110 -7.40 -4.18 12.61
CA PRO A 110 -7.31 -4.03 14.05
C PRO A 110 -7.38 -2.58 14.51
N PHE A 111 -8.04 -2.34 15.64
CA PHE A 111 -8.02 -1.07 16.37
C PHE A 111 -6.78 -0.95 17.27
N GLY A 112 -6.19 -2.07 17.65
CA GLY A 112 -5.10 -2.17 18.61
C GLY A 112 -3.73 -1.74 18.07
N PRO A 113 -2.67 -1.99 18.85
CA PRO A 113 -1.30 -1.68 18.48
C PRO A 113 -0.81 -2.57 17.35
N LYS A 114 0.37 -2.22 16.83
CA LYS A 114 1.11 -3.08 15.92
C LYS A 114 1.59 -4.35 16.64
N VAL A 115 1.82 -5.39 15.87
CA VAL A 115 2.41 -6.64 16.32
C VAL A 115 3.57 -7.01 15.41
N MET A 116 4.53 -7.74 15.95
CA MET A 116 5.61 -8.31 15.14
C MET A 116 5.07 -9.46 14.29
N PHE A 117 5.21 -9.35 12.98
CA PHE A 117 4.77 -10.37 12.04
C PHE A 117 5.71 -10.42 10.83
N ASN A 118 6.18 -11.61 10.47
CA ASN A 118 7.12 -11.81 9.36
C ASN A 118 8.37 -10.91 9.42
N GLY A 119 8.88 -10.64 10.64
CA GLY A 119 10.12 -9.89 10.83
C GLY A 119 9.97 -8.36 10.84
N TYR A 120 8.75 -7.82 10.84
CA TYR A 120 8.50 -6.37 10.95
C TYR A 120 7.22 -6.05 11.72
N GLU A 121 7.16 -4.87 12.32
CA GLU A 121 5.99 -4.40 13.05
C GLU A 121 4.89 -3.88 12.12
N MET A 122 3.69 -4.43 12.26
CA MET A 122 2.54 -4.04 11.46
C MET A 122 1.22 -4.12 12.22
N TRP A 123 0.22 -3.40 11.78
CA TRP A 123 -1.17 -3.69 12.15
C TRP A 123 -1.61 -4.90 11.34
N LYS A 124 -1.62 -6.05 11.97
CA LYS A 124 -1.92 -7.32 11.31
C LYS A 124 -3.43 -7.46 11.07
N PRO A 125 -3.92 -7.37 9.82
CA PRO A 125 -5.32 -7.60 9.53
C PRO A 125 -5.68 -9.09 9.62
N ASP A 126 -6.94 -9.37 9.90
CA ASP A 126 -7.51 -10.70 9.77
C ASP A 126 -7.89 -10.96 8.31
N VAL A 127 -6.92 -11.52 7.58
CA VAL A 127 -7.05 -11.76 6.13
C VAL A 127 -8.12 -12.80 5.81
N GLU A 128 -8.38 -13.73 6.73
CA GLU A 128 -9.41 -14.76 6.56
C GLU A 128 -10.80 -14.15 6.63
N LYS A 129 -11.07 -13.29 7.62
CA LYS A 129 -12.34 -12.54 7.68
C LYS A 129 -12.55 -11.67 6.45
N CYS A 130 -11.49 -10.97 6.02
CA CYS A 130 -11.54 -10.16 4.81
C CYS A 130 -11.84 -11.01 3.57
N GLY A 131 -11.11 -12.11 3.40
CA GLY A 131 -11.28 -13.04 2.29
C GLY A 131 -12.69 -13.66 2.28
N ARG A 132 -13.15 -14.16 3.42
CA ARG A 132 -14.49 -14.72 3.57
C ARG A 132 -15.57 -13.71 3.18
N TYR A 133 -15.51 -12.49 3.72
CA TYR A 133 -16.47 -11.43 3.35
C TYR A 133 -16.47 -11.14 1.85
N ARG A 134 -15.29 -11.05 1.24
CA ARG A 134 -15.16 -10.75 -0.19
C ARG A 134 -15.68 -11.86 -1.10
N LEU A 135 -15.65 -13.10 -0.65
CA LEU A 135 -16.04 -14.28 -1.43
C LEU A 135 -17.50 -14.69 -1.21
N THR A 136 -18.06 -14.48 -0.01
CA THR A 136 -19.38 -15.01 0.35
C THR A 136 -20.46 -13.94 0.48
N ASN A 137 -20.11 -12.68 0.60
CA ASN A 137 -21.08 -11.59 0.73
C ASN A 137 -21.32 -10.90 -0.62
N SER A 138 -22.57 -10.71 -0.99
CA SER A 138 -22.96 -10.05 -2.25
C SER A 138 -22.38 -8.63 -2.40
N LYS A 139 -22.18 -7.92 -1.29
CA LYS A 139 -21.54 -6.61 -1.23
C LYS A 139 -20.01 -6.68 -1.09
N GLY A 140 -19.45 -7.88 -0.95
CA GLY A 140 -18.02 -8.11 -0.67
C GLY A 140 -17.15 -8.12 -1.92
N SER A 141 -17.71 -8.43 -3.08
CA SER A 141 -16.95 -8.52 -4.32
C SER A 141 -16.22 -7.20 -4.61
N ALA A 142 -14.89 -7.30 -4.75
CA ALA A 142 -14.03 -6.12 -4.95
C ALA A 142 -14.18 -5.02 -3.89
N CYS A 143 -14.44 -5.36 -2.65
CA CYS A 143 -14.69 -4.42 -1.56
C CYS A 143 -13.56 -3.37 -1.48
N GLY A 144 -12.67 -3.10 -0.97
CA GLY A 144 -11.70 -2.00 -0.93
C GLY A 144 -12.21 -0.78 -0.16
N ARG A 145 -13.18 -0.97 0.74
CA ARG A 145 -13.75 0.11 1.55
C ARG A 145 -12.68 0.79 2.40
N CYS A 146 -11.75 0.02 2.98
CA CYS A 146 -10.63 0.54 3.73
C CYS A 146 -9.71 1.50 2.94
N MET A 147 -9.57 1.27 1.63
CA MET A 147 -8.83 2.18 0.76
C MET A 147 -9.64 3.42 0.40
N LYS A 148 -10.95 3.24 0.16
CA LYS A 148 -11.84 4.36 -0.22
C LYS A 148 -12.01 5.38 0.90
N THR A 149 -12.11 4.91 2.13
CA THR A 149 -12.32 5.75 3.30
C THR A 149 -11.01 6.36 3.84
N CYS A 150 -9.87 6.02 3.24
CA CYS A 150 -8.58 6.54 3.69
C CYS A 150 -8.45 8.03 3.30
N PRO A 151 -8.14 8.94 4.23
CA PRO A 151 -7.93 10.36 3.91
C PRO A 151 -6.90 10.59 2.80
N TYR A 152 -5.86 9.74 2.72
CA TYR A 152 -4.86 9.79 1.66
C TYR A 152 -5.36 9.30 0.29
N ASN A 153 -6.58 8.79 0.18
CA ASN A 153 -7.17 8.37 -1.09
C ASN A 153 -8.03 9.47 -1.74
N ARG A 154 -8.07 10.65 -1.18
CA ARG A 154 -8.85 11.76 -1.70
C ARG A 154 -8.16 12.39 -2.90
N GLU A 155 -8.94 12.66 -3.96
CA GLU A 155 -8.41 13.30 -5.16
C GLU A 155 -8.02 14.75 -4.87
N ASP A 156 -8.80 15.44 -4.06
CA ASP A 156 -8.54 16.80 -3.60
C ASP A 156 -7.25 16.92 -2.77
N LEU A 157 -6.88 15.90 -2.01
CA LEU A 157 -5.60 15.87 -1.29
C LEU A 157 -4.41 15.63 -2.21
N VAL A 158 -4.59 14.81 -3.24
CA VAL A 158 -3.55 14.56 -4.23
C VAL A 158 -3.35 15.76 -5.15
N GLU A 159 -4.43 16.44 -5.49
CA GLU A 159 -4.40 17.65 -6.32
C GLU A 159 -3.96 18.89 -5.53
N SER A 160 -4.23 18.94 -4.22
CA SER A 160 -3.80 20.02 -3.34
C SER A 160 -2.48 19.67 -2.66
N GLU A 161 -1.38 19.92 -3.34
CA GLU A 161 -0.02 19.79 -2.77
C GLU A 161 0.11 20.47 -1.40
N ARG A 162 -0.56 21.60 -1.20
CA ARG A 162 -0.51 22.36 0.05
C ARG A 162 -1.08 21.58 1.23
N LEU A 163 -2.22 20.92 1.09
CA LEU A 163 -2.83 20.15 2.19
C LEU A 163 -1.99 18.90 2.51
N LEU A 164 -1.48 18.26 1.48
CA LEU A 164 -0.60 17.11 1.66
C LEU A 164 0.69 17.52 2.39
N TRP A 165 1.39 18.53 1.89
CA TRP A 165 2.61 19.05 2.51
C TRP A 165 2.36 19.52 3.93
N LEU A 166 1.26 20.22 4.18
CA LEU A 166 0.89 20.65 5.53
C LEU A 166 0.73 19.46 6.49
N SER A 167 0.10 18.37 6.05
CA SER A 167 -0.07 17.17 6.88
C SER A 167 1.22 16.40 7.13
N ILE A 168 2.19 16.53 6.23
CA ILE A 168 3.52 15.91 6.34
C ILE A 168 4.42 16.74 7.26
N GLU A 169 4.50 18.05 7.01
CA GLU A 169 5.44 18.94 7.71
C GLU A 169 4.93 19.39 9.09
N VAL A 170 3.63 19.51 9.28
CA VAL A 170 3.01 20.01 10.51
C VAL A 170 2.21 18.91 11.19
N PRO A 171 2.75 18.21 12.21
CA PRO A 171 2.08 17.11 12.88
C PRO A 171 0.68 17.47 13.43
N GLN A 172 0.46 18.72 13.84
CA GLN A 172 -0.82 19.21 14.35
C GLN A 172 -1.90 19.25 13.26
N ALA A 173 -1.53 19.50 12.01
CA ALA A 173 -2.45 19.54 10.88
C ALA A 173 -3.00 18.15 10.52
N ARG A 174 -2.35 17.07 10.95
CA ARG A 174 -2.82 15.69 10.71
C ARG A 174 -4.19 15.42 11.34
N ARG A 175 -4.45 15.98 12.51
CA ARG A 175 -5.75 15.85 13.16
C ARG A 175 -6.83 16.57 12.37
N ALA A 176 -6.56 17.80 11.92
CA ALA A 176 -7.49 18.56 11.09
C ALA A 176 -7.80 17.85 9.77
N LEU A 177 -6.81 17.16 9.18
CA LEU A 177 -7.00 16.35 7.98
C LEU A 177 -7.99 15.19 8.21
N VAL A 178 -7.87 14.52 9.37
CA VAL A 178 -8.77 13.41 9.73
C VAL A 178 -10.18 13.93 9.98
N ASP A 179 -10.32 15.04 10.71
CA ASP A 179 -11.61 15.63 11.06
C ASP A 179 -12.33 16.25 9.85
N TYR A 180 -11.58 16.76 8.88
CA TYR A 180 -12.15 17.27 7.62
C TYR A 180 -12.79 16.16 6.76
N ASP A 181 -12.31 14.94 6.89
CA ASP A 181 -12.78 13.79 6.12
C ASP A 181 -13.88 12.99 6.85
N ASP A 182 -14.18 13.25 8.13
CA ASP A 182 -15.28 12.66 8.88
C ASP A 182 -16.59 13.38 8.63
#